data_4f6f9ce1de9c9453de77b371f6f918db
#
_entry.id   4f6f9ce1de9c9453de77b371f6f918db
#
_cell.length_a   1.000
_cell.length_b   1.000
_cell.length_c   1.000
_cell.angle_alpha   90.00
_cell.angle_beta   90.00
_cell.angle_gamma   90.00
#
_symmetry.space_group_name_H-M   'P 1'
#
loop_
_entity.id
_entity.type
_entity.pdbx_description
1 polymer ?
#
loop_
_entity_poly.entity_id
_entity_poly.type
_entity_poly.pdbx_seq_one_letter_code
_entity_poly.pdbx_strand_id
1 'polypeptide(L)' 'LTAAGAMLLSCFADDDTLDLQRLSDASSLSVGELSQLLMQLELKGVVRCLPGRRYEKL' A
#
# COMPACT_ATOMS: atom_id res chain seq x y z
N LEU A 1 -10.59 5.46 -7.33
CA LEU A 1 -9.38 5.62 -6.53
C LEU A 1 -9.02 7.09 -6.37
N THR A 2 -8.50 7.44 -5.19
CA THR A 2 -7.94 8.76 -4.99
C THR A 2 -6.54 8.83 -5.63
N ALA A 3 -6.03 10.06 -5.81
CA ALA A 3 -4.67 10.24 -6.32
C ALA A 3 -3.65 9.55 -5.41
N ALA A 4 -3.86 9.62 -4.09
CA ALA A 4 -2.96 8.97 -3.14
C ALA A 4 -3.00 7.46 -3.28
N GLY A 5 -4.20 6.89 -3.48
CA GLY A 5 -4.34 5.45 -3.69
C GLY A 5 -3.65 4.99 -4.96
N ALA A 6 -3.79 5.76 -6.04
CA ALA A 6 -3.14 5.45 -7.30
C ALA A 6 -1.62 5.52 -7.16
N MET A 7 -1.11 6.49 -6.41
CA MET A 7 0.31 6.63 -6.15
C MET A 7 0.84 5.41 -5.38
N LEU A 8 0.09 4.96 -4.37
CA LEU A 8 0.49 3.78 -3.60
C LEU A 8 0.57 2.55 -4.48
N LEU A 9 -0.41 2.36 -5.36
CA LEU A 9 -0.39 1.21 -6.26
C LEU A 9 0.80 1.25 -7.20
N SER A 10 1.23 2.44 -7.61
CA SER A 10 2.40 2.57 -8.46
C SER A 10 3.69 2.18 -7.75
N CYS A 11 3.71 2.23 -6.41
CA CYS A 11 4.88 1.78 -5.65
C CYS A 11 5.13 0.28 -5.79
N PHE A 12 4.12 -0.48 -6.21
CA PHE A 12 4.24 -1.92 -6.43
C PHE A 12 4.70 -2.27 -7.84
N ALA A 13 5.16 -1.29 -8.62
CA ALA A 13 5.42 -1.49 -10.05
C ALA A 13 6.44 -2.60 -10.33
N ASP A 14 7.46 -2.70 -9.48
CA ASP A 14 8.54 -3.68 -9.68
C ASP A 14 8.35 -4.94 -8.84
N ASP A 15 7.59 -4.84 -7.75
CA ASP A 15 7.34 -5.96 -6.83
C ASP A 15 5.86 -6.07 -6.55
N ASP A 16 5.36 -7.31 -6.49
CA ASP A 16 3.97 -7.55 -6.13
C ASP A 16 3.72 -7.40 -4.63
N THR A 17 4.77 -7.46 -3.84
CA THR A 17 4.69 -7.42 -2.38
C THR A 17 5.67 -6.40 -1.83
N LEU A 18 5.19 -5.50 -0.97
CA LEU A 18 6.02 -4.54 -0.27
C LEU A 18 5.63 -4.53 1.20
N ASP A 19 6.62 -4.28 2.08
CA ASP A 19 6.29 -4.12 3.49
C ASP A 19 5.90 -2.67 3.77
N LEU A 20 5.35 -2.44 4.97
CA LEU A 20 4.84 -1.13 5.35
C LEU A 20 5.95 -0.07 5.34
N GLN A 21 7.15 -0.42 5.78
CA GLN A 21 8.26 0.51 5.82
C GLN A 21 8.66 0.95 4.40
N ARG A 22 8.72 0.00 3.48
CA ARG A 22 9.03 0.30 2.08
C ARG A 22 7.99 1.21 1.47
N LEU A 23 6.72 0.96 1.76
CA LEU A 23 5.64 1.80 1.26
C LEU A 23 5.72 3.20 1.83
N SER A 24 6.05 3.33 3.12
CA SER A 24 6.22 4.63 3.74
C SER A 24 7.36 5.42 3.09
N ASP A 25 8.49 4.76 2.86
CA ASP A 25 9.64 5.40 2.24
C ASP A 25 9.35 5.83 0.81
N ALA A 26 8.71 4.96 0.05
CA ALA A 26 8.43 5.23 -1.37
C ALA A 26 7.35 6.28 -1.58
N SER A 27 6.36 6.33 -0.68
CA SER A 27 5.22 7.23 -0.83
C SER A 27 5.40 8.55 -0.11
N SER A 28 6.36 8.63 0.81
CA SER A 28 6.58 9.79 1.68
C SER A 28 5.40 10.08 2.60
N LEU A 29 4.56 9.08 2.85
CA LEU A 29 3.42 9.20 3.76
C LEU A 29 3.78 8.67 5.14
N SER A 30 3.14 9.22 6.18
CA SER A 30 3.30 8.70 7.52
C SER A 30 2.65 7.31 7.61
N VAL A 31 3.07 6.54 8.62
CA VAL A 31 2.51 5.20 8.83
C VAL A 31 1.01 5.27 9.08
N GLY A 32 0.53 6.29 9.81
CA GLY A 32 -0.89 6.46 10.05
C GLY A 32 -1.70 6.70 8.79
N GLU A 33 -1.23 7.60 7.94
CA GLU A 33 -1.90 7.89 6.68
C GLU A 33 -1.87 6.67 5.76
N LEU A 34 -0.72 6.02 5.72
CA LEU A 34 -0.51 4.83 4.90
C LEU A 34 -1.46 3.70 5.30
N SER A 35 -1.60 3.48 6.62
CA SER A 35 -2.49 2.44 7.13
C SER A 35 -3.93 2.68 6.72
N GLN A 36 -4.40 3.93 6.75
CA GLN A 36 -5.76 4.25 6.34
C GLN A 36 -5.96 4.00 4.85
N LEU A 37 -5.01 4.42 4.03
CA LEU A 37 -5.11 4.21 2.59
C LEU A 37 -5.07 2.73 2.23
N LEU A 38 -4.20 1.97 2.87
CA LEU A 38 -4.10 0.54 2.62
C LEU A 38 -5.37 -0.19 3.03
N MET A 39 -5.98 0.23 4.15
CA MET A 39 -7.26 -0.35 4.56
C MET A 39 -8.33 -0.13 3.49
N GLN A 40 -8.42 1.08 2.94
CA GLN A 40 -9.39 1.38 1.89
C GLN A 40 -9.13 0.54 0.64
N LEU A 41 -7.86 0.41 0.25
CA LEU A 41 -7.50 -0.37 -0.92
C LEU A 41 -7.79 -1.86 -0.69
N GLU A 42 -7.60 -2.34 0.52
CA GLU A 42 -7.91 -3.72 0.87
C GLU A 42 -9.40 -3.98 0.78
N LEU A 43 -10.22 -3.05 1.27
CA LEU A 43 -11.68 -3.16 1.19
C LEU A 43 -12.16 -3.17 -0.26
N LYS A 44 -11.44 -2.48 -1.14
CA LYS A 44 -11.77 -2.47 -2.57
C LYS A 44 -11.24 -3.69 -3.31
N GLY A 45 -10.45 -4.52 -2.65
CA GLY A 45 -9.92 -5.73 -3.25
C GLY A 45 -8.73 -5.53 -4.17
N VAL A 46 -8.04 -4.38 -4.08
CA VAL A 46 -6.87 -4.11 -4.92
C VAL A 46 -5.55 -4.43 -4.24
N VAL A 47 -5.53 -4.55 -2.91
CA VAL A 47 -4.37 -5.04 -2.18
C VAL A 47 -4.83 -5.99 -1.08
N ARG A 48 -3.90 -6.80 -0.60
CA ARG A 48 -4.15 -7.75 0.46
C ARG A 48 -3.04 -7.66 1.51
N CYS A 49 -3.43 -7.68 2.78
CA CYS A 49 -2.49 -7.68 3.89
C CYS A 49 -1.95 -9.09 4.12
N LEU A 50 -0.63 -9.20 4.20
CA LEU A 50 0.05 -10.47 4.44
C LEU A 50 0.69 -10.45 5.83
N PRO A 51 1.00 -11.62 6.42
CA PRO A 51 1.71 -11.66 7.69
C PRO A 51 3.03 -10.90 7.60
N GLY A 52 3.44 -10.27 8.72
CA GLY A 52 4.67 -9.52 8.77
C GLY A 52 4.53 -8.09 8.27
N ARG A 53 3.33 -7.55 8.27
CA ARG A 53 3.03 -6.17 7.85
C ARG A 53 3.40 -5.94 6.39
N ARG A 54 3.16 -6.93 5.57
CA ARG A 54 3.43 -6.84 4.14
C ARG A 54 2.11 -6.74 3.40
N TYR A 55 2.14 -6.11 2.25
CA TYR A 55 0.96 -5.93 1.42
C TYR A 55 1.24 -6.41 0.01
N GLU A 56 0.26 -7.04 -0.58
CA GLU A 56 0.36 -7.61 -1.92
C GLU A 56 -0.64 -6.92 -2.83
N LYS A 57 -0.19 -6.51 -4.00
CA LYS A 57 -1.08 -5.96 -5.02
C LYS A 57 -1.78 -7.12 -5.73
N LEU A 58 -3.09 -7.05 -5.77
CA LEU A 58 -3.91 -8.08 -6.42
C LEU A 58 -4.16 -7.78 -7.89
#